data_f8b73b46235ba4b06e7e9d3dd8b87196
#
_entry.id   f8b73b46235ba4b06e7e9d3dd8b87196
#
_cell.length_a   1.000
_cell.length_b   1.000
_cell.length_c   1.000
_cell.angle_alpha   90.00
_cell.angle_beta   90.00
_cell.angle_gamma   90.00
#
_symmetry.space_group_name_H-M   'P 1'
#
loop_
_entity.id
_entity.type
_entity.pdbx_description
1 polymer ?
#
loop_
_entity_poly.entity_id
_entity_poly.type
_entity_poly.pdbx_seq_one_letter_code
_entity_poly.pdbx_strand_id
1 'polypeptide(L)'
;MKLRFRLFLLSIFCVQAAMTISNVFAQQKDYLSGIEADKIREAETPNERITLCLSFADDRVKKLQYELEHPSQANHVEMVNALLNAYVGCVDDAADLIQLGIEKQQNIRKGIDLMAARTKEFLAVLQKIPTDAAGAEMYKDNLDDALEGTRDASKEAEAAKKNVAPPPVRRKK
;
A
#
# COMPACT_ATOMS: atom_id res chain seq x y z
N MET A 1 -43.60 21.71 35.43
CA MET A 1 -43.22 20.31 35.14
C MET A 1 -42.75 20.04 33.71
N LYS A 2 -43.28 20.72 32.69
CA LYS A 2 -42.92 20.49 31.27
C LYS A 2 -41.49 20.99 30.86
N LEU A 3 -40.95 21.98 31.55
CA LEU A 3 -39.63 22.53 31.22
C LEU A 3 -38.46 21.64 31.69
N ARG A 4 -38.57 21.00 32.84
CA ARG A 4 -37.57 20.08 33.39
C ARG A 4 -37.46 18.77 32.61
N PHE A 5 -38.56 18.33 31.98
CA PHE A 5 -38.59 17.13 31.15
C PHE A 5 -37.89 17.35 29.79
N ARG A 6 -37.99 18.57 29.23
CA ARG A 6 -37.30 18.94 27.97
C ARG A 6 -35.77 19.03 28.15
N LEU A 7 -35.29 19.52 29.28
CA LEU A 7 -33.89 19.58 29.60
C LEU A 7 -33.26 18.19 29.80
N PHE A 8 -34.03 17.26 30.37
CA PHE A 8 -33.59 15.86 30.57
C PHE A 8 -33.50 15.10 29.25
N LEU A 9 -34.41 15.33 28.29
CA LEU A 9 -34.37 14.75 26.96
C LEU A 9 -33.22 15.28 26.12
N LEU A 10 -32.86 16.56 26.25
CA LEU A 10 -31.71 17.14 25.55
C LEU A 10 -30.36 16.58 26.06
N SER A 11 -30.24 16.29 27.37
CA SER A 11 -29.02 15.71 27.95
C SER A 11 -28.81 14.26 27.51
N ILE A 12 -29.86 13.47 27.30
CA ILE A 12 -29.76 12.09 26.82
C ILE A 12 -29.33 12.05 25.35
N PHE A 13 -29.77 13.01 24.55
CA PHE A 13 -29.40 13.09 23.12
C PHE A 13 -27.93 13.47 22.91
N CYS A 14 -27.34 14.32 23.77
CA CYS A 14 -25.93 14.67 23.72
C CYS A 14 -24.99 13.52 24.12
N VAL A 15 -25.42 12.63 25.04
CA VAL A 15 -24.61 11.48 25.46
C VAL A 15 -24.55 10.40 24.39
N GLN A 16 -25.60 10.23 23.57
CA GLN A 16 -25.59 9.27 22.48
C GLN A 16 -24.73 9.71 21.28
N ALA A 17 -24.59 11.02 21.04
CA ALA A 17 -23.75 11.56 19.98
C ALA A 17 -22.23 11.39 20.26
N ALA A 18 -21.84 11.24 21.53
CA ALA A 18 -20.45 11.07 21.93
C ALA A 18 -19.92 9.62 21.77
N MET A 19 -20.79 8.63 21.59
CA MET A 19 -20.40 7.22 21.48
C MET A 19 -20.15 6.73 20.04
N THR A 20 -20.36 7.56 19.02
CA THR A 20 -20.20 7.14 17.63
C THR A 20 -18.83 7.49 17.00
N ILE A 21 -17.90 8.06 17.77
CA ILE A 21 -16.60 8.53 17.22
C ILE A 21 -15.45 7.50 17.42
N SER A 22 -15.73 6.31 17.94
CA SER A 22 -14.65 5.41 18.36
C SER A 22 -14.39 4.20 17.45
N ASN A 23 -14.90 4.16 16.23
CA ASN A 23 -14.65 3.04 15.31
C ASN A 23 -14.00 3.45 13.99
N VAL A 24 -13.11 4.45 14.00
CA VAL A 24 -12.06 4.51 12.98
C VAL A 24 -10.92 3.61 13.47
N PHE A 25 -11.22 2.34 13.66
CA PHE A 25 -10.18 1.32 13.74
C PHE A 25 -9.48 1.34 12.39
N ALA A 26 -8.18 1.52 12.44
CA ALA A 26 -7.30 1.21 11.33
C ALA A 26 -7.75 -0.15 10.78
N GLN A 27 -8.38 -0.14 9.61
CA GLN A 27 -8.81 -1.34 8.92
C GLN A 27 -7.55 -2.17 8.76
N GLN A 28 -7.47 -3.29 9.48
CA GLN A 28 -6.32 -4.17 9.40
C GLN A 28 -6.23 -4.59 7.94
N LYS A 29 -5.16 -4.22 7.29
CA LYS A 29 -4.95 -4.51 5.88
C LYS A 29 -4.65 -5.99 5.77
N ASP A 30 -5.58 -6.78 5.26
CA ASP A 30 -5.52 -8.25 5.23
C ASP A 30 -4.27 -8.79 4.48
N TYR A 31 -3.62 -7.95 3.67
CA TYR A 31 -2.40 -8.30 2.92
C TYR A 31 -1.08 -8.10 3.71
N LEU A 32 -1.13 -7.48 4.88
CA LEU A 32 0.02 -7.33 5.78
C LEU A 32 -0.12 -8.27 6.98
N SER A 33 0.94 -8.96 7.32
CA SER A 33 1.02 -9.62 8.63
C SER A 33 1.04 -8.59 9.76
N GLY A 34 0.64 -8.99 10.97
CA GLY A 34 0.72 -8.12 12.15
C GLY A 34 2.12 -7.54 12.37
N ILE A 35 3.17 -8.35 12.17
CA ILE A 35 4.57 -7.92 12.30
C ILE A 35 4.94 -6.86 11.23
N GLU A 36 4.46 -6.99 10.01
CA GLU A 36 4.72 -6.00 8.94
C GLU A 36 3.99 -4.68 9.23
N ALA A 37 2.74 -4.76 9.66
CA ALA A 37 1.97 -3.59 10.08
C ALA A 37 2.62 -2.86 11.25
N ASP A 38 3.15 -3.58 12.23
CA ASP A 38 3.89 -3.01 13.37
C ASP A 38 5.17 -2.31 12.90
N LYS A 39 5.97 -2.93 12.02
CA LYS A 39 7.16 -2.30 11.44
C LYS A 39 6.86 -0.99 10.73
N ILE A 40 5.77 -0.92 9.95
CA ILE A 40 5.35 0.34 9.29
C ILE A 40 4.96 1.39 10.33
N ARG A 41 4.28 0.97 11.40
CA ARG A 41 3.84 1.88 12.48
C ARG A 41 5.01 2.43 13.29
N GLU A 42 6.02 1.61 13.54
CA GLU A 42 7.22 1.97 14.30
C GLU A 42 8.23 2.79 13.48
N ALA A 43 8.13 2.80 12.15
CA ALA A 43 9.02 3.57 11.30
C ALA A 43 8.90 5.07 11.58
N GLU A 44 10.03 5.72 11.85
CA GLU A 44 10.10 7.11 12.29
C GLU A 44 9.81 8.11 11.15
N THR A 45 10.23 7.79 9.94
CA THR A 45 10.17 8.69 8.80
C THR A 45 9.27 8.18 7.68
N PRO A 46 8.65 9.08 6.89
CA PRO A 46 7.89 8.69 5.70
C PRO A 46 8.70 7.87 4.70
N ASN A 47 9.98 8.21 4.52
CA ASN A 47 10.87 7.44 3.63
C ASN A 47 11.05 5.99 4.10
N GLU A 48 11.17 5.76 5.40
CA GLU A 48 11.26 4.40 5.95
C GLU A 48 9.97 3.62 5.73
N ARG A 49 8.81 4.24 5.94
CA ARG A 49 7.50 3.60 5.69
C ARG A 49 7.35 3.20 4.22
N ILE A 50 7.66 4.11 3.29
CA ILE A 50 7.65 3.82 1.84
C ILE A 50 8.62 2.66 1.53
N THR A 51 9.82 2.66 2.12
CA THR A 51 10.82 1.60 1.93
C THR A 51 10.32 0.25 2.42
N LEU A 52 9.63 0.21 3.57
CA LEU A 52 9.05 -1.01 4.11
C LEU A 52 7.94 -1.56 3.21
N CYS A 53 7.00 -0.71 2.76
CA CYS A 53 5.95 -1.13 1.85
C CYS A 53 6.52 -1.73 0.55
N LEU A 54 7.53 -1.07 -0.06
CA LEU A 54 8.19 -1.57 -1.26
C LEU A 54 9.00 -2.86 -1.00
N SER A 55 9.57 -3.03 0.19
CA SER A 55 10.24 -4.27 0.60
C SER A 55 9.24 -5.43 0.75
N PHE A 56 8.05 -5.17 1.26
CA PHE A 56 7.00 -6.16 1.35
C PHE A 56 6.43 -6.51 -0.03
N ALA A 57 6.26 -5.54 -0.92
CA ALA A 57 5.93 -5.79 -2.32
C ALA A 57 6.95 -6.72 -3.00
N ASP A 58 8.25 -6.48 -2.79
CA ASP A 58 9.33 -7.31 -3.30
C ASP A 58 9.26 -8.75 -2.78
N ASP A 59 8.98 -8.92 -1.50
CA ASP A 59 8.78 -10.26 -0.89
C ASP A 59 7.60 -10.99 -1.55
N ARG A 60 6.48 -10.30 -1.83
CA ARG A 60 5.32 -10.89 -2.54
C ARG A 60 5.67 -11.30 -3.96
N VAL A 61 6.40 -10.47 -4.70
CA VAL A 61 6.87 -10.79 -6.06
C VAL A 61 7.79 -12.00 -6.05
N LYS A 62 8.72 -12.11 -5.10
CA LYS A 62 9.61 -13.27 -4.98
C LYS A 62 8.85 -14.56 -4.65
N LYS A 63 7.89 -14.49 -3.74
CA LYS A 63 7.02 -15.62 -3.41
C LYS A 63 6.15 -16.03 -4.59
N LEU A 64 5.65 -15.06 -5.35
CA LEU A 64 4.89 -15.30 -6.57
C LEU A 64 5.73 -16.03 -7.62
N GLN A 65 6.97 -15.58 -7.87
CA GLN A 65 7.88 -16.27 -8.77
C GLN A 65 8.15 -17.70 -8.31
N TYR A 66 8.40 -17.90 -7.01
CA TYR A 66 8.60 -19.23 -6.46
C TYR A 66 7.37 -20.13 -6.64
N GLU A 67 6.17 -19.62 -6.38
CA GLU A 67 4.90 -20.38 -6.55
C GLU A 67 4.65 -20.73 -8.02
N LEU A 68 5.01 -19.85 -8.97
CA LEU A 68 4.89 -20.12 -10.40
C LEU A 68 5.90 -21.20 -10.88
N GLU A 69 7.11 -21.23 -10.31
CA GLU A 69 8.13 -22.23 -10.61
C GLU A 69 7.88 -23.57 -9.90
N HIS A 70 7.24 -23.55 -8.74
CA HIS A 70 6.97 -24.70 -7.88
C HIS A 70 5.50 -24.73 -7.45
N PRO A 71 4.57 -25.01 -8.38
CA PRO A 71 3.14 -24.89 -8.10
C PRO A 71 2.68 -25.78 -6.94
N SER A 72 1.99 -25.18 -5.99
CA SER A 72 1.32 -25.91 -4.89
C SER A 72 0.21 -26.78 -5.44
N GLN A 73 0.23 -28.07 -5.15
CA GLN A 73 -0.68 -29.06 -5.76
C GLN A 73 -2.17 -28.77 -5.54
N ALA A 74 -2.54 -28.18 -4.40
CA ALA A 74 -3.94 -27.99 -4.03
C ALA A 74 -4.44 -26.55 -4.20
N ASN A 75 -3.58 -25.53 -4.05
CA ASN A 75 -4.01 -24.13 -3.89
C ASN A 75 -3.20 -23.17 -4.75
N HIS A 76 -2.65 -23.62 -5.88
CA HIS A 76 -1.79 -22.79 -6.73
C HIS A 76 -2.46 -21.48 -7.14
N VAL A 77 -3.67 -21.55 -7.67
CA VAL A 77 -4.41 -20.38 -8.16
C VAL A 77 -4.74 -19.42 -7.03
N GLU A 78 -5.22 -19.94 -5.90
CA GLU A 78 -5.52 -19.12 -4.72
C GLU A 78 -4.27 -18.45 -4.18
N MET A 79 -3.13 -19.14 -4.16
CA MET A 79 -1.86 -18.59 -3.71
C MET A 79 -1.36 -17.47 -4.64
N VAL A 80 -1.41 -17.71 -5.96
CA VAL A 80 -1.06 -16.69 -6.96
C VAL A 80 -1.92 -15.44 -6.80
N ASN A 81 -3.25 -15.61 -6.72
CA ASN A 81 -4.18 -14.49 -6.52
C ASN A 81 -3.93 -13.75 -5.21
N ALA A 82 -3.72 -14.47 -4.11
CA ALA A 82 -3.42 -13.86 -2.81
C ALA A 82 -2.12 -13.06 -2.83
N LEU A 83 -1.07 -13.57 -3.50
CA LEU A 83 0.21 -12.89 -3.62
C LEU A 83 0.13 -11.65 -4.52
N LEU A 84 -0.61 -11.71 -5.63
CA LEU A 84 -0.86 -10.56 -6.50
C LEU A 84 -1.63 -9.46 -5.76
N ASN A 85 -2.72 -9.81 -5.08
CA ASN A 85 -3.49 -8.84 -4.29
C ASN A 85 -2.68 -8.23 -3.15
N ALA A 86 -1.88 -9.05 -2.45
CA ALA A 86 -1.01 -8.55 -1.39
C ALA A 86 0.11 -7.65 -1.92
N TYR A 87 0.63 -7.93 -3.10
CA TYR A 87 1.57 -7.08 -3.81
C TYR A 87 0.98 -5.73 -4.15
N VAL A 88 -0.21 -5.71 -4.79
CA VAL A 88 -0.92 -4.46 -5.14
C VAL A 88 -1.13 -3.61 -3.90
N GLY A 89 -1.66 -4.18 -2.83
CA GLY A 89 -1.87 -3.44 -1.58
C GLY A 89 -0.60 -2.81 -1.01
N CYS A 90 0.56 -3.48 -1.13
CA CYS A 90 1.83 -2.90 -0.68
C CYS A 90 2.31 -1.75 -1.58
N VAL A 91 2.07 -1.83 -2.91
CA VAL A 91 2.42 -0.77 -3.86
C VAL A 91 1.53 0.46 -3.66
N ASP A 92 0.24 0.25 -3.49
CA ASP A 92 -0.74 1.31 -3.22
C ASP A 92 -0.42 2.05 -1.93
N ASP A 93 -0.07 1.33 -0.85
CA ASP A 93 0.37 1.95 0.40
C ASP A 93 1.60 2.82 0.23
N ALA A 94 2.56 2.39 -0.58
CA ALA A 94 3.75 3.19 -0.86
C ALA A 94 3.38 4.45 -1.66
N ALA A 95 2.46 4.37 -2.63
CA ALA A 95 1.95 5.50 -3.39
C ALA A 95 1.19 6.49 -2.51
N ASP A 96 0.28 6.01 -1.66
CA ASP A 96 -0.47 6.82 -0.70
C ASP A 96 0.46 7.59 0.26
N LEU A 97 1.51 6.93 0.76
CA LEU A 97 2.50 7.57 1.62
C LEU A 97 3.29 8.66 0.88
N ILE A 98 3.52 8.51 -0.42
CA ILE A 98 4.14 9.55 -1.26
C ILE A 98 3.19 10.73 -1.39
N GLN A 99 1.92 10.51 -1.74
CA GLN A 99 0.92 11.57 -1.86
C GLN A 99 0.75 12.33 -0.53
N LEU A 100 0.60 11.61 0.57
CA LEU A 100 0.53 12.21 1.90
C LEU A 100 1.78 13.03 2.24
N GLY A 101 2.95 12.54 1.86
CA GLY A 101 4.21 13.26 2.07
C GLY A 101 4.31 14.54 1.24
N ILE A 102 3.78 14.56 0.00
CA ILE A 102 3.68 15.75 -0.84
C ILE A 102 2.74 16.77 -0.20
N GLU A 103 1.53 16.36 0.17
CA GLU A 103 0.53 17.22 0.82
C GLU A 103 1.05 17.86 2.10
N LYS A 104 1.77 17.10 2.93
CA LYS A 104 2.37 17.56 4.17
C LYS A 104 3.74 18.23 4.00
N GLN A 105 4.21 18.42 2.77
CA GLN A 105 5.52 19.00 2.44
C GLN A 105 6.70 18.31 3.17
N GLN A 106 6.61 17.00 3.33
CA GLN A 106 7.64 16.21 4.00
C GLN A 106 8.81 15.90 3.07
N ASN A 107 9.98 15.61 3.66
CA ASN A 107 11.15 15.18 2.88
C ASN A 107 11.01 13.70 2.48
N ILE A 108 10.38 13.45 1.34
CA ILE A 108 10.10 12.10 0.81
C ILE A 108 10.87 11.77 -0.47
N ARG A 109 11.86 12.58 -0.85
CA ARG A 109 12.59 12.41 -2.11
C ARG A 109 13.18 11.02 -2.29
N LYS A 110 13.76 10.46 -1.23
CA LYS A 110 14.35 9.10 -1.27
C LYS A 110 13.27 8.03 -1.54
N GLY A 111 12.11 8.16 -0.92
CA GLY A 111 10.98 7.25 -1.14
C GLY A 111 10.48 7.31 -2.57
N ILE A 112 10.35 8.51 -3.14
CA ILE A 112 9.94 8.71 -4.55
C ILE A 112 10.97 8.07 -5.50
N ASP A 113 12.26 8.30 -5.28
CA ASP A 113 13.33 7.75 -6.13
C ASP A 113 13.34 6.21 -6.06
N LEU A 114 13.14 5.64 -4.86
CA LEU A 114 13.03 4.20 -4.64
C LEU A 114 11.79 3.62 -5.34
N MET A 115 10.61 4.25 -5.18
CA MET A 115 9.38 3.84 -5.84
C MET A 115 9.53 3.76 -7.34
N ALA A 116 10.08 4.81 -7.97
CA ALA A 116 10.30 4.85 -9.41
C ALA A 116 11.32 3.81 -9.92
N ALA A 117 12.27 3.40 -9.10
CA ALA A 117 13.20 2.32 -9.45
C ALA A 117 12.53 0.95 -9.32
N ARG A 118 11.89 0.70 -8.17
CA ARG A 118 11.31 -0.63 -7.85
C ARG A 118 10.12 -0.97 -8.73
N THR A 119 9.25 -0.01 -9.08
CA THR A 119 8.12 -0.26 -9.98
C THR A 119 8.56 -0.71 -11.37
N LYS A 120 9.71 -0.24 -11.88
CA LYS A 120 10.28 -0.71 -13.14
C LYS A 120 10.76 -2.17 -13.03
N GLU A 121 11.40 -2.51 -11.91
CA GLU A 121 11.83 -3.89 -11.64
C GLU A 121 10.63 -4.84 -11.51
N PHE A 122 9.61 -4.44 -10.78
CA PHE A 122 8.38 -5.21 -10.61
C PHE A 122 7.65 -5.41 -11.95
N LEU A 123 7.49 -4.38 -12.76
CA LEU A 123 6.91 -4.50 -14.09
C LEU A 123 7.66 -5.51 -14.96
N ALA A 124 8.99 -5.49 -14.92
CA ALA A 124 9.81 -6.41 -15.69
C ALA A 124 9.62 -7.88 -15.25
N VAL A 125 9.23 -8.12 -13.99
CA VAL A 125 8.89 -9.46 -13.47
C VAL A 125 7.46 -9.83 -13.82
N LEU A 126 6.49 -8.97 -13.50
CA LEU A 126 5.07 -9.24 -13.74
C LEU A 126 4.75 -9.51 -15.23
N GLN A 127 5.40 -8.78 -16.14
CA GLN A 127 5.24 -8.97 -17.59
C GLN A 127 5.74 -10.32 -18.11
N LYS A 128 6.53 -11.05 -17.33
CA LYS A 128 7.04 -12.38 -17.71
C LYS A 128 6.15 -13.51 -17.20
N ILE A 129 5.12 -13.20 -16.41
CA ILE A 129 4.19 -14.22 -15.91
C ILE A 129 3.39 -14.78 -17.07
N PRO A 130 3.39 -16.11 -17.27
CA PRO A 130 2.66 -16.71 -18.38
C PRO A 130 1.15 -16.50 -18.22
N THR A 131 0.49 -16.08 -19.30
CA THR A 131 -0.97 -15.92 -19.36
C THR A 131 -1.65 -16.99 -20.21
N ASP A 132 -0.86 -17.87 -20.79
CA ASP A 132 -1.28 -18.98 -21.66
C ASP A 132 -1.15 -20.37 -21.00
N ALA A 133 -0.61 -20.42 -19.78
CA ALA A 133 -0.54 -21.65 -19.00
C ALA A 133 -1.94 -22.13 -18.57
N ALA A 134 -2.08 -23.46 -18.39
CA ALA A 134 -3.33 -24.02 -17.90
C ALA A 134 -3.70 -23.43 -16.51
N GLY A 135 -4.90 -22.86 -16.40
CA GLY A 135 -5.37 -22.19 -15.18
C GLY A 135 -4.98 -20.71 -15.07
N ALA A 136 -4.20 -20.17 -16.02
CA ALA A 136 -3.80 -18.75 -15.99
C ALA A 136 -4.99 -17.80 -16.08
N GLU A 137 -6.08 -18.19 -16.71
CA GLU A 137 -7.33 -17.44 -16.80
C GLU A 137 -7.91 -17.13 -15.41
N MET A 138 -7.61 -17.95 -14.40
CA MET A 138 -8.14 -17.78 -13.05
C MET A 138 -7.41 -16.72 -12.21
N TYR A 139 -6.21 -16.28 -12.62
CA TYR A 139 -5.46 -15.19 -11.97
C TYR A 139 -5.17 -14.02 -12.90
N LYS A 140 -5.64 -14.10 -14.15
CA LYS A 140 -5.36 -13.09 -15.17
C LYS A 140 -5.83 -11.70 -14.76
N ASP A 141 -7.02 -11.57 -14.22
CA ASP A 141 -7.59 -10.28 -13.83
C ASP A 141 -6.74 -9.63 -12.74
N ASN A 142 -6.34 -10.37 -11.71
CA ASN A 142 -5.46 -9.86 -10.65
C ASN A 142 -4.04 -9.53 -11.18
N LEU A 143 -3.55 -10.23 -12.20
CA LEU A 143 -2.30 -9.89 -12.86
C LEU A 143 -2.42 -8.61 -13.69
N ASP A 144 -3.52 -8.45 -14.41
CA ASP A 144 -3.78 -7.23 -15.18
C ASP A 144 -3.90 -6.02 -14.24
N ASP A 145 -4.62 -6.13 -13.11
CA ASP A 145 -4.71 -5.12 -12.06
C ASP A 145 -3.33 -4.78 -11.47
N ALA A 146 -2.51 -5.80 -11.17
CA ALA A 146 -1.15 -5.60 -10.67
C ALA A 146 -0.26 -4.87 -11.68
N LEU A 147 -0.37 -5.20 -12.96
CA LEU A 147 0.36 -4.52 -14.03
C LEU A 147 -0.08 -3.08 -14.20
N GLU A 148 -1.40 -2.80 -14.18
CA GLU A 148 -1.95 -1.45 -14.30
C GLU A 148 -1.56 -0.58 -13.10
N GLY A 149 -1.84 -1.04 -11.87
CA GLY A 149 -1.49 -0.31 -10.64
C GLY A 149 0.01 -0.01 -10.56
N THR A 150 0.87 -0.98 -10.94
CA THR A 150 2.32 -0.74 -10.96
C THR A 150 2.74 0.31 -12.00
N ARG A 151 2.11 0.33 -13.20
CA ARG A 151 2.37 1.36 -14.22
C ARG A 151 1.96 2.75 -13.73
N ASP A 152 0.83 2.84 -13.06
CA ASP A 152 0.33 4.11 -12.58
C ASP A 152 1.18 4.62 -11.40
N ALA A 153 1.51 3.78 -10.46
CA ALA A 153 2.45 4.11 -9.39
C ALA A 153 3.83 4.55 -9.93
N SER A 154 4.31 3.93 -11.02
CA SER A 154 5.55 4.34 -11.69
C SER A 154 5.44 5.74 -12.31
N LYS A 155 4.32 6.05 -12.99
CA LYS A 155 4.06 7.37 -13.60
C LYS A 155 3.95 8.46 -12.53
N GLU A 156 3.23 8.16 -11.44
CA GLU A 156 3.06 9.09 -10.31
C GLU A 156 4.38 9.39 -9.63
N ALA A 157 5.21 8.39 -9.38
CA ALA A 157 6.54 8.58 -8.81
C ALA A 157 7.44 9.42 -9.72
N GLU A 158 7.42 9.19 -11.04
CA GLU A 158 8.19 10.00 -11.99
C GLU A 158 7.64 11.46 -12.10
N ALA A 159 6.34 11.67 -11.97
CA ALA A 159 5.75 13.00 -11.89
C ALA A 159 6.14 13.71 -10.57
N ALA A 160 6.08 13.01 -9.45
CA ALA A 160 6.48 13.52 -8.15
C ALA A 160 7.95 13.93 -8.09
N LYS A 161 8.85 13.22 -8.78
CA LYS A 161 10.27 13.60 -8.92
C LYS A 161 10.47 15.00 -9.48
N LYS A 162 9.62 15.42 -10.40
CA LYS A 162 9.70 16.73 -11.04
C LYS A 162 9.21 17.86 -10.14
N ASN A 163 8.26 17.53 -9.25
CA ASN A 163 7.57 18.51 -8.41
C ASN A 163 8.22 18.68 -7.03
N VAL A 164 8.92 17.66 -6.53
CA VAL A 164 9.58 17.70 -5.23
C VAL A 164 11.03 18.19 -5.41
N ALA A 165 11.35 19.32 -4.76
CA ALA A 165 12.68 19.91 -4.83
C ALA A 165 13.78 18.91 -4.43
N PRO A 166 14.94 18.89 -5.13
CA PRO A 166 16.07 18.07 -4.71
C PRO A 166 16.56 18.50 -3.33
N PRO A 167 17.10 17.57 -2.52
CA PRO A 167 17.63 17.92 -1.21
C PRO A 167 18.73 18.99 -1.34
N PRO A 168 18.82 19.92 -0.39
CA PRO A 168 19.84 20.97 -0.43
C PRO A 168 21.24 20.37 -0.48
N VAL A 169 22.01 20.76 -1.50
CA VAL A 169 23.38 20.29 -1.66
C VAL A 169 24.23 20.89 -0.52
N ARG A 170 24.70 20.06 0.39
CA ARG A 170 25.70 20.47 1.38
C ARG A 170 26.96 20.91 0.64
N ARG A 171 27.22 22.21 0.54
CA ARG A 171 28.53 22.70 0.12
C ARG A 171 29.55 22.21 1.15
N LYS A 172 30.47 21.36 0.74
CA LYS A 172 31.66 21.03 1.54
C LYS A 172 32.45 22.34 1.71
N LYS A 173 32.61 22.76 2.96
CA LYS A 173 33.57 23.83 3.30
C LYS A 173 34.97 23.27 3.19
#